data_c8ae6814b341cf717f00d1be9d0aa930
#
_entry.id   c8ae6814b341cf717f00d1be9d0aa930
#
_cell.length_a   1.000
_cell.length_b   1.000
_cell.length_c   1.000
_cell.angle_alpha   90.00
_cell.angle_beta   90.00
_cell.angle_gamma   90.00
#
_symmetry.space_group_name_H-M   'P 1'
#
loop_
_entity.id
_entity.type
_entity.pdbx_description
1 polymer ?
#
loop_
_entity_poly.entity_id
_entity_poly.type
_entity_poly.pdbx_seq_one_letter_code
_entity_poly.pdbx_strand_id
1 'polypeptide(L)'
;MELTTIRELFKNREAYLDKEVTVGGWIRSIRDSKTFGFIVLNDGSYFDTLQIVYHDKMENFAEVSKLNVGAAIIVKGTLVATPQAKQPFEIQAEEVVILSLIHI
;
A
#
# COMPACT_ATOMS: atom_id res chain seq x y z
N MET A 1 8.33 2.09 -15.17
CA MET A 1 7.63 2.56 -13.96
C MET A 1 8.64 2.62 -12.83
N GLU A 2 8.85 3.79 -12.27
CA GLU A 2 9.71 3.94 -11.11
C GLU A 2 8.92 3.69 -9.84
N LEU A 3 9.46 2.82 -8.99
CA LEU A 3 8.86 2.54 -7.70
C LEU A 3 9.59 3.34 -6.62
N THR A 4 8.83 4.00 -5.77
CA THR A 4 9.37 4.65 -4.59
C THR A 4 9.46 3.61 -3.48
N THR A 5 10.60 3.52 -2.80
CA THR A 5 10.76 2.57 -1.71
C THR A 5 10.05 3.04 -0.44
N ILE A 6 9.67 2.11 0.40
CA ILE A 6 9.07 2.44 1.71
C ILE A 6 10.07 3.24 2.54
N ARG A 7 11.35 2.88 2.46
CA ARG A 7 12.42 3.62 3.15
C ARG A 7 12.44 5.09 2.75
N GLU A 8 12.34 5.36 1.44
CA GLU A 8 12.33 6.72 0.91
C GLU A 8 11.13 7.52 1.46
N LEU A 9 9.97 6.90 1.52
CA LEU A 9 8.78 7.55 2.05
C LEU A 9 8.93 7.91 3.53
N PHE A 10 9.52 7.02 4.33
CA PHE A 10 9.75 7.30 5.74
C PHE A 10 10.80 8.38 5.97
N LYS A 11 11.86 8.40 5.15
CA LYS A 11 12.94 9.38 5.28
C LYS A 11 12.56 10.76 4.80
N ASN A 12 11.81 10.83 3.69
CA ASN A 12 11.50 12.09 3.02
C ASN A 12 10.00 12.31 2.86
N ARG A 13 9.21 11.89 3.84
CA ARG A 13 7.75 11.94 3.77
C ARG A 13 7.21 13.31 3.40
N GLU A 14 7.84 14.39 3.86
CA GLU A 14 7.38 15.75 3.57
C GLU A 14 7.39 16.07 2.08
N ALA A 15 8.35 15.48 1.35
CA ALA A 15 8.44 15.67 -0.09
C ALA A 15 7.35 14.93 -0.85
N TYR A 16 6.74 13.90 -0.24
CA TYR A 16 5.77 13.04 -0.91
C TYR A 16 4.33 13.22 -0.41
N LEU A 17 4.14 13.91 0.71
CA LEU A 17 2.79 14.12 1.26
C LEU A 17 1.89 14.83 0.24
N ASP A 18 0.66 14.33 0.11
CA ASP A 18 -0.36 14.83 -0.83
C ASP A 18 0.02 14.65 -2.30
N LYS A 19 1.05 13.85 -2.57
CA LYS A 19 1.49 13.55 -3.94
C LYS A 19 1.23 12.10 -4.28
N GLU A 20 1.09 11.83 -5.58
CA GLU A 20 0.94 10.48 -6.07
C GLU A 20 2.29 9.76 -6.00
N VAL A 21 2.26 8.54 -5.45
CA VAL A 21 3.44 7.69 -5.35
C VAL A 21 3.10 6.29 -5.85
N THR A 22 4.10 5.56 -6.27
CA THR A 22 3.95 4.17 -6.69
C THR A 22 4.94 3.32 -5.90
N VAL A 23 4.42 2.33 -5.19
CA VAL A 23 5.23 1.43 -4.37
C VAL A 23 4.95 -0.02 -4.76
N GLY A 24 5.95 -0.87 -4.60
CA GLY A 24 5.79 -2.30 -4.84
C GLY A 24 6.32 -3.09 -3.65
N GLY A 25 5.74 -4.25 -3.42
CA GLY A 25 6.18 -5.10 -2.34
C GLY A 25 5.24 -6.28 -2.15
N TRP A 26 5.30 -6.89 -0.99
CA TRP A 26 4.44 -8.02 -0.67
C TRP A 26 3.56 -7.71 0.54
N ILE A 27 2.41 -8.39 0.58
CA ILE A 27 1.42 -8.20 1.63
C ILE A 27 1.86 -8.91 2.90
N ARG A 28 2.00 -8.17 3.99
CA ARG A 28 2.25 -8.74 5.31
C ARG A 28 0.96 -9.04 6.04
N SER A 29 -0.06 -8.24 5.78
CA SER A 29 -1.37 -8.39 6.41
C SER A 29 -2.39 -7.72 5.52
N ILE A 30 -3.60 -8.24 5.50
CA ILE A 30 -4.70 -7.64 4.76
C ILE A 30 -6.00 -7.81 5.55
N ARG A 31 -6.78 -6.75 5.57
CA ARG A 31 -8.11 -6.75 6.19
C ARG A 31 -9.05 -6.06 5.23
N ASP A 32 -10.16 -6.71 4.92
CA ASP A 32 -11.17 -6.11 4.07
C ASP A 32 -12.46 -5.88 4.86
N SER A 33 -13.19 -4.88 4.43
CA SER A 33 -14.50 -4.53 4.91
C SER A 33 -15.43 -4.45 3.70
N LYS A 34 -16.69 -4.08 3.87
CA LYS A 34 -17.63 -4.06 2.75
C LYS A 34 -17.31 -3.00 1.71
N THR A 35 -16.75 -1.88 2.13
CA THR A 35 -16.54 -0.73 1.25
C THR A 35 -15.09 -0.28 1.17
N PHE A 36 -14.22 -0.84 1.99
CA PHE A 36 -12.79 -0.49 1.98
C PHE A 36 -11.98 -1.60 2.63
N GLY A 37 -10.68 -1.52 2.49
CA GLY A 37 -9.78 -2.46 3.15
C GLY A 37 -8.42 -1.84 3.41
N PHE A 38 -7.61 -2.55 4.21
CA PHE A 38 -6.28 -2.14 4.59
C PHE A 38 -5.29 -3.22 4.20
N ILE A 39 -4.17 -2.81 3.62
CA ILE A 39 -3.05 -3.69 3.33
C ILE A 39 -1.84 -3.16 4.09
N VAL A 40 -1.12 -4.06 4.75
CA VAL A 40 0.19 -3.75 5.33
C VAL A 40 1.24 -4.29 4.37
N LEU A 41 2.00 -3.39 3.76
CA LEU A 41 2.93 -3.69 2.69
C LEU A 41 4.37 -3.60 3.18
N ASN A 42 5.21 -4.51 2.71
CA ASN A 42 6.65 -4.49 2.98
C ASN A 42 7.39 -4.68 1.65
N ASP A 43 8.43 -3.90 1.42
CA ASP A 43 9.26 -4.02 0.22
C ASP A 43 10.70 -4.42 0.52
N GLY A 44 11.01 -4.68 1.78
CA GLY A 44 12.36 -5.07 2.20
C GLY A 44 13.34 -3.92 2.35
N SER A 45 12.96 -2.70 1.98
CA SER A 45 13.87 -1.55 2.02
C SER A 45 13.96 -0.91 3.41
N TYR A 46 13.01 -1.20 4.29
CA TYR A 46 12.91 -0.57 5.59
C TYR A 46 12.39 -1.59 6.60
N PHE A 47 12.71 -1.38 7.88
CA PHE A 47 12.26 -2.30 8.93
C PHE A 47 10.77 -2.17 9.26
N ASP A 48 10.17 -1.06 8.91
CA ASP A 48 8.75 -0.83 9.16
C ASP A 48 7.92 -1.09 7.90
N THR A 49 6.62 -1.20 8.07
CA THR A 49 5.70 -1.48 6.97
C THR A 49 4.89 -0.24 6.62
N LEU A 50 4.27 -0.26 5.46
CA LEU A 50 3.46 0.84 4.94
C LEU A 50 2.00 0.42 4.89
N GLN A 51 1.11 1.24 5.42
CA GLN A 51 -0.32 0.99 5.37
C GLN A 51 -0.91 1.53 4.07
N ILE A 52 -1.67 0.70 3.40
CA ILE A 52 -2.39 1.03 2.17
C ILE A 52 -3.88 0.91 2.46
N VAL A 53 -4.63 1.94 2.10
CA VAL A 53 -6.11 1.91 2.20
C VAL A 53 -6.66 1.83 0.78
N TYR A 54 -7.52 0.87 0.52
CA TYR A 54 -8.17 0.72 -0.77
C TYR A 54 -9.69 0.71 -0.61
N HIS A 55 -10.40 1.18 -1.63
CA HIS A 55 -11.85 1.39 -1.59
C HIS A 55 -12.56 0.57 -2.64
N ASP A 56 -13.86 0.34 -2.43
CA ASP A 56 -14.70 -0.44 -3.33
C ASP A 56 -14.92 0.24 -4.69
N LYS A 57 -14.56 1.50 -4.82
CA LYS A 57 -14.63 2.21 -6.09
C LYS A 57 -13.53 1.80 -7.07
N MET A 58 -12.51 1.10 -6.61
CA MET A 58 -11.46 0.59 -7.48
C MET A 58 -12.01 -0.52 -8.36
N GLU A 59 -11.59 -0.55 -9.64
CA GLU A 59 -12.05 -1.55 -10.60
C GLU A 59 -11.82 -2.97 -10.13
N ASN A 60 -10.70 -3.23 -9.48
CA ASN A 60 -10.32 -4.57 -9.04
C ASN A 60 -10.45 -4.77 -7.52
N PHE A 61 -11.35 -4.04 -6.88
CA PHE A 61 -11.56 -4.16 -5.44
C PHE A 61 -11.81 -5.61 -5.02
N ALA A 62 -12.67 -6.32 -5.75
CA ALA A 62 -12.99 -7.70 -5.43
C ALA A 62 -11.78 -8.64 -5.54
N GLU A 63 -10.89 -8.39 -6.50
CA GLU A 63 -9.66 -9.16 -6.67
C GLU A 63 -8.68 -8.87 -5.54
N VAL A 64 -8.53 -7.60 -5.19
CA VAL A 64 -7.62 -7.18 -4.12
C VAL A 64 -8.06 -7.74 -2.78
N SER A 65 -9.36 -7.71 -2.49
CA SER A 65 -9.88 -8.20 -1.22
C SER A 65 -9.70 -9.71 -1.02
N LYS A 66 -9.43 -10.45 -2.11
CA LYS A 66 -9.17 -11.89 -2.05
C LYS A 66 -7.69 -12.24 -1.95
N LEU A 67 -6.81 -11.25 -1.95
CA LEU A 67 -5.38 -11.50 -1.86
C LEU A 67 -4.98 -12.09 -0.52
N ASN A 68 -3.93 -12.86 -0.54
CA ASN A 68 -3.38 -13.49 0.66
C ASN A 68 -2.07 -12.83 1.07
N VAL A 69 -1.70 -13.05 2.32
CA VAL A 69 -0.38 -12.67 2.82
C VAL A 69 0.69 -13.31 1.94
N GLY A 70 1.69 -12.54 1.55
CA GLY A 70 2.77 -12.99 0.67
C GLY A 70 2.57 -12.63 -0.80
N ALA A 71 1.37 -12.22 -1.20
CA ALA A 71 1.14 -11.79 -2.58
C ALA A 71 1.96 -10.56 -2.90
N ALA A 72 2.51 -10.49 -4.12
CA ALA A 72 3.29 -9.34 -4.58
C ALA A 72 2.37 -8.40 -5.37
N ILE A 73 2.43 -7.12 -5.03
CA ILE A 73 1.57 -6.10 -5.65
C ILE A 73 2.36 -4.81 -5.90
N ILE A 74 1.85 -4.01 -6.82
CA ILE A 74 2.28 -2.62 -7.03
C ILE A 74 1.07 -1.73 -6.72
N VAL A 75 1.27 -0.72 -5.89
CA VAL A 75 0.21 0.20 -5.47
C VAL A 75 0.54 1.60 -5.95
N LYS A 76 -0.43 2.23 -6.58
CA LYS A 76 -0.36 3.63 -6.98
C LYS A 76 -1.43 4.39 -6.23
N GLY A 77 -1.06 5.47 -5.59
CA GLY A 77 -2.02 6.27 -4.83
C GLY A 77 -1.37 7.51 -4.24
N THR A 78 -2.13 8.19 -3.38
CA THR A 78 -1.72 9.43 -2.76
C THR A 78 -1.25 9.18 -1.33
N LEU A 79 -0.09 9.73 -0.99
CA LEU A 79 0.43 9.67 0.39
C LEU A 79 -0.29 10.71 1.24
N VAL A 80 -0.91 10.26 2.32
CA VAL A 80 -1.74 11.12 3.17
C VAL A 80 -1.22 11.05 4.61
N ALA A 81 -1.09 12.20 5.26
CA ALA A 81 -0.66 12.24 6.66
C ALA A 81 -1.71 11.67 7.60
N THR A 82 -1.26 10.85 8.55
CA THR A 82 -2.14 10.27 9.58
C THR A 82 -1.52 10.49 10.96
N PRO A 83 -1.49 11.75 11.43
CA PRO A 83 -0.75 12.08 12.65
C PRO A 83 -1.28 11.41 13.91
N GLN A 84 -2.53 10.95 13.90
CA GLN A 84 -3.13 10.29 15.05
C GLN A 84 -3.05 8.76 15.01
N ALA A 85 -2.51 8.22 13.92
CA ALA A 85 -2.34 6.77 13.77
C ALA A 85 -0.95 6.35 14.24
N LYS A 86 -0.73 5.04 14.35
CA LYS A 86 0.58 4.49 14.68
C LYS A 86 1.65 4.91 13.69
N GLN A 87 1.28 4.95 12.42
CA GLN A 87 2.18 5.39 11.34
C GLN A 87 1.89 6.84 11.00
N PRO A 88 2.91 7.60 10.60
CA PRO A 88 2.73 9.02 10.31
C PRO A 88 1.97 9.30 9.02
N PHE A 89 1.81 8.28 8.17
CA PHE A 89 1.15 8.44 6.87
C PHE A 89 0.63 7.09 6.38
N GLU A 90 -0.22 7.16 5.35
CA GLU A 90 -0.73 5.98 4.66
C GLU A 90 -0.89 6.32 3.18
N ILE A 91 -1.04 5.30 2.32
CA ILE A 91 -1.36 5.52 0.91
C ILE A 91 -2.84 5.25 0.71
N GLN A 92 -3.53 6.23 0.12
CA GLN A 92 -4.90 6.08 -0.36
C GLN A 92 -4.80 5.53 -1.78
N ALA A 93 -5.00 4.23 -1.94
CA ALA A 93 -4.77 3.55 -3.21
C ALA A 93 -5.77 3.97 -4.28
N GLU A 94 -5.27 4.29 -5.45
CA GLU A 94 -6.07 4.54 -6.64
C GLU A 94 -6.06 3.31 -7.54
N GLU A 95 -4.95 2.59 -7.54
CA GLU A 95 -4.77 1.40 -8.37
C GLU A 95 -3.86 0.41 -7.65
N VAL A 96 -4.23 -0.86 -7.72
CA VAL A 96 -3.40 -1.96 -7.21
C VAL A 96 -3.22 -2.96 -8.34
N VAL A 97 -1.96 -3.22 -8.70
CA VAL A 97 -1.61 -4.20 -9.73
C VAL A 97 -1.12 -5.45 -9.03
N ILE A 98 -1.75 -6.58 -9.32
CA ILE A 98 -1.39 -7.86 -8.73
C ILE A 98 -0.30 -8.50 -9.60
N LEU A 99 0.88 -8.71 -9.02
CA LEU A 99 2.01 -9.32 -9.72
C LEU A 99 2.04 -10.83 -9.50
N SER A 100 1.70 -11.29 -8.31
CA SER A 100 1.77 -12.70 -7.97
C SER A 100 0.78 -13.03 -6.86
N LEU A 101 0.11 -14.15 -6.99
CA LEU A 101 -0.79 -14.69 -5.95
C LEU A 101 -0.11 -15.77 -5.12
N ILE A 102 1.13 -16.11 -5.46
CA ILE A 102 1.87 -17.19 -4.83
C ILE A 102 2.61 -16.65 -3.61
N HIS A 103 2.50 -17.38 -2.51
CA HIS A 103 3.25 -17.08 -1.30
C HIS A 103 4.73 -17.34 -1.52
N ILE A 104 5.53 -16.45 -1.00
CA ILE A 104 6.98 -16.61 -1.01
C ILE A 104 7.44 -16.96 0.39
#